data_08a818974fe47c1b415084e2464b309f
#
_entry.id   08a818974fe47c1b415084e2464b309f
#
_cell.length_a   1.000
_cell.length_b   1.000
_cell.length_c   1.000
_cell.angle_alpha   90.00
_cell.angle_beta   90.00
_cell.angle_gamma   90.00
#
_symmetry.space_group_name_H-M   'P 1'
#
loop_
_entity.id
_entity.type
_entity.pdbx_description
1 polymer ?
#
loop_
_entity_poly.entity_id
_entity_poly.type
_entity_poly.pdbx_seq_one_letter_code
_entity_poly.pdbx_strand_id
1 'polypeptide(L)'
;GPKDDPYHSSPSWREPYPAAEAKQIEALVAEANRNKVDFVWAIHPGKDIQWNKNDSIAVLNKFEMMYGLGIRSFAVFFDDISGEGTQPEKQAGLLNYIHNEFIKIKKDVNPLIMCPTEYNKSWSNPKPNTYLDILGEKLDPSILVMWTGDRVVGDITLEGLNWVNTRIKRNAFVWWNFPVSDYVRDHLLMGPSYGLDIHAKDAMSGFVSNPMDKPEASK
;
A
#
# COMPACT_ATOMS: atom_id res chain seq x y z
N GLY A 1 2.78 4.55 6.85
CA GLY A 1 2.70 5.43 8.04
C GLY A 1 4.09 5.83 8.51
N PRO A 2 4.22 6.80 9.43
CA PRO A 2 5.51 7.13 10.01
C PRO A 2 6.14 5.88 10.65
N LYS A 3 7.46 5.70 10.52
CA LYS A 3 8.17 4.56 11.15
C LYS A 3 7.96 4.51 12.67
N ASP A 4 7.59 5.62 13.27
CA ASP A 4 7.38 5.81 14.70
C ASP A 4 5.91 5.63 15.13
N ASP A 5 5.00 5.30 14.20
CA ASP A 5 3.61 5.00 14.53
C ASP A 5 3.45 3.50 14.85
N PRO A 6 3.33 3.10 16.13
CA PRO A 6 3.20 1.69 16.49
C PRO A 6 1.80 1.12 16.22
N TYR A 7 0.80 1.98 15.99
CA TYR A 7 -0.61 1.58 15.89
C TYR A 7 -1.06 1.21 14.48
N HIS A 8 -0.22 1.41 13.45
CA HIS A 8 -0.50 0.93 12.11
C HIS A 8 0.14 -0.43 11.80
N SER A 9 1.08 -0.90 12.64
CA SER A 9 1.83 -2.14 12.42
C SER A 9 1.93 -3.00 13.70
N SER A 10 2.55 -4.16 13.59
CA SER A 10 2.80 -5.05 14.73
C SER A 10 3.71 -4.42 15.79
N PRO A 11 3.43 -4.63 17.09
CA PRO A 11 2.36 -5.50 17.60
C PRO A 11 1.00 -4.79 17.77
N SER A 12 0.93 -3.46 17.70
CA SER A 12 -0.24 -2.69 18.20
C SER A 12 -1.28 -2.32 17.13
N TRP A 13 -1.21 -2.88 15.93
CA TRP A 13 -2.21 -2.58 14.89
C TRP A 13 -3.66 -2.97 15.27
N ARG A 14 -3.82 -3.90 16.23
CA ARG A 14 -5.12 -4.31 16.78
C ARG A 14 -5.68 -3.29 17.76
N GLU A 15 -4.84 -2.44 18.34
CA GLU A 15 -5.20 -1.49 19.37
C GLU A 15 -5.73 -0.18 18.77
N PRO A 16 -6.69 0.50 19.41
CA PRO A 16 -7.11 1.82 18.97
C PRO A 16 -5.96 2.82 19.13
N TYR A 17 -5.94 3.86 18.29
CA TYR A 17 -5.06 5.00 18.51
C TYR A 17 -5.43 5.72 19.83
N PRO A 18 -4.45 6.10 20.66
CA PRO A 18 -4.69 6.98 21.80
C PRO A 18 -5.30 8.31 21.34
N ALA A 19 -6.05 8.95 22.24
CA ALA A 19 -6.82 10.15 21.90
C ALA A 19 -5.94 11.31 21.37
N ALA A 20 -4.70 11.43 21.86
CA ALA A 20 -3.77 12.46 21.41
C ALA A 20 -3.36 12.27 19.95
N GLU A 21 -2.98 11.04 19.58
CA GLU A 21 -2.58 10.67 18.22
C GLU A 21 -3.76 10.71 17.26
N ALA A 22 -4.94 10.24 17.69
CA ALA A 22 -6.18 10.33 16.92
C ALA A 22 -6.49 11.79 16.55
N LYS A 23 -6.35 12.71 17.50
CA LYS A 23 -6.55 14.16 17.25
C LYS A 23 -5.53 14.75 16.29
N GLN A 24 -4.28 14.27 16.32
CA GLN A 24 -3.26 14.67 15.34
C GLN A 24 -3.61 14.19 13.94
N ILE A 25 -4.09 12.95 13.81
CA ILE A 25 -4.56 12.40 12.54
C ILE A 25 -5.73 13.21 11.98
N GLU A 26 -6.73 13.55 12.81
CA GLU A 26 -7.82 14.43 12.40
C GLU A 26 -7.33 15.77 11.85
N ALA A 27 -6.35 16.38 12.51
CA ALA A 27 -5.77 17.65 12.07
C ALA A 27 -5.06 17.50 10.72
N LEU A 28 -4.30 16.41 10.51
CA LEU A 28 -3.64 16.10 9.23
C LEU A 28 -4.65 15.88 8.10
N VAL A 29 -5.72 15.15 8.36
CA VAL A 29 -6.80 14.92 7.40
C VAL A 29 -7.49 16.25 7.02
N ALA A 30 -7.78 17.08 8.00
CA ALA A 30 -8.38 18.40 7.75
C ALA A 30 -7.46 19.30 6.91
N GLU A 31 -6.15 19.25 7.17
CA GLU A 31 -5.16 19.99 6.38
C GLU A 31 -5.04 19.46 4.94
N ALA A 32 -4.99 18.14 4.78
CA ALA A 32 -4.97 17.49 3.48
C ALA A 32 -6.19 17.91 2.64
N ASN A 33 -7.39 17.85 3.23
CA ASN A 33 -8.64 18.26 2.57
C ASN A 33 -8.62 19.73 2.15
N ARG A 34 -8.10 20.64 2.99
CA ARG A 34 -7.93 22.06 2.63
C ARG A 34 -7.03 22.27 1.41
N ASN A 35 -6.01 21.42 1.30
CA ASN A 35 -5.05 21.48 0.18
C ASN A 35 -5.46 20.57 -1.01
N LYS A 36 -6.65 19.96 -0.99
CA LYS A 36 -7.13 19.03 -2.02
C LYS A 36 -6.19 17.85 -2.22
N VAL A 37 -5.59 17.37 -1.14
CA VAL A 37 -4.73 16.18 -1.09
C VAL A 37 -5.52 15.07 -0.42
N ASP A 38 -5.50 13.88 -1.03
CA ASP A 38 -6.11 12.69 -0.47
C ASP A 38 -5.18 12.05 0.57
N PHE A 39 -5.62 11.98 1.82
CA PHE A 39 -4.85 11.39 2.91
C PHE A 39 -5.09 9.89 2.94
N VAL A 40 -4.14 9.10 2.48
CA VAL A 40 -4.20 7.63 2.52
C VAL A 40 -3.65 7.11 3.84
N TRP A 41 -4.48 6.42 4.61
CA TRP A 41 -4.03 5.72 5.81
C TRP A 41 -3.79 4.24 5.50
N ALA A 42 -2.62 3.71 5.91
CA ALA A 42 -2.22 2.33 5.67
C ALA A 42 -2.06 1.55 6.98
N ILE A 43 -2.47 0.26 6.98
CA ILE A 43 -2.19 -0.71 8.05
C ILE A 43 -1.25 -1.80 7.55
N HIS A 44 -0.35 -2.28 8.40
CA HIS A 44 0.64 -3.31 8.09
C HIS A 44 0.55 -4.47 9.10
N PRO A 45 -0.44 -5.37 8.97
CA PRO A 45 -0.70 -6.44 9.93
C PRO A 45 0.17 -7.69 9.71
N GLY A 46 0.91 -7.77 8.60
CA GLY A 46 1.46 -9.01 8.06
C GLY A 46 2.47 -9.75 8.93
N LYS A 47 3.11 -9.07 9.92
CA LYS A 47 4.15 -9.69 10.75
C LYS A 47 3.60 -10.68 11.80
N ASP A 48 2.37 -10.46 12.27
CA ASP A 48 1.79 -11.25 13.38
C ASP A 48 0.31 -11.60 13.21
N ILE A 49 -0.23 -11.40 12.02
CA ILE A 49 -1.61 -11.77 11.70
C ILE A 49 -1.81 -13.29 11.80
N GLN A 50 -2.87 -13.72 12.48
CA GLN A 50 -3.19 -15.14 12.71
C GLN A 50 -4.23 -15.69 11.72
N TRP A 51 -4.68 -14.86 10.78
CA TRP A 51 -5.67 -15.24 9.78
C TRP A 51 -6.98 -15.81 10.34
N ASN A 52 -7.36 -15.39 11.54
CA ASN A 52 -8.59 -15.78 12.20
C ASN A 52 -9.65 -14.65 12.12
N LYS A 53 -10.87 -15.00 12.54
CA LYS A 53 -12.00 -14.05 12.56
C LYS A 53 -11.72 -12.82 13.42
N ASN A 54 -11.02 -12.99 14.55
CA ASN A 54 -10.75 -11.88 15.47
C ASN A 54 -9.81 -10.84 14.82
N ASP A 55 -8.81 -11.28 14.09
CA ASP A 55 -7.90 -10.39 13.37
C ASP A 55 -8.61 -9.66 12.23
N SER A 56 -9.47 -10.37 11.48
CA SER A 56 -10.27 -9.73 10.43
C SER A 56 -11.20 -8.64 11.00
N ILE A 57 -11.83 -8.90 12.14
CA ILE A 57 -12.66 -7.91 12.86
C ILE A 57 -11.80 -6.77 13.39
N ALA A 58 -10.60 -7.05 13.91
CA ALA A 58 -9.70 -6.01 14.42
C ALA A 58 -9.27 -5.03 13.31
N VAL A 59 -8.93 -5.53 12.11
CA VAL A 59 -8.66 -4.67 10.95
C VAL A 59 -9.88 -3.84 10.59
N LEU A 60 -11.07 -4.44 10.51
CA LEU A 60 -12.31 -3.73 10.19
C LEU A 60 -12.62 -2.63 11.22
N ASN A 61 -12.50 -2.93 12.49
CA ASN A 61 -12.72 -1.95 13.58
C ASN A 61 -11.73 -0.77 13.47
N LYS A 62 -10.47 -1.06 13.10
CA LYS A 62 -9.46 -0.02 12.87
C LYS A 62 -9.85 0.86 11.68
N PHE A 63 -10.35 0.29 10.59
CA PHE A 63 -10.84 1.04 9.44
C PHE A 63 -12.03 1.93 9.82
N GLU A 64 -13.00 1.41 10.59
CA GLU A 64 -14.14 2.22 11.08
C GLU A 64 -13.69 3.37 11.98
N MET A 65 -12.72 3.14 12.87
CA MET A 65 -12.12 4.19 13.68
C MET A 65 -11.50 5.28 12.80
N MET A 66 -10.66 4.90 11.84
CA MET A 66 -9.97 5.84 10.95
C MET A 66 -10.95 6.59 10.04
N TYR A 67 -12.01 5.93 9.59
CA TYR A 67 -13.12 6.57 8.88
C TYR A 67 -13.81 7.65 9.73
N GLY A 68 -14.02 7.37 11.02
CA GLY A 68 -14.54 8.33 11.98
C GLY A 68 -13.65 9.57 12.16
N LEU A 69 -12.33 9.44 11.98
CA LEU A 69 -11.36 10.55 11.98
C LEU A 69 -11.30 11.32 10.65
N GLY A 70 -12.14 10.96 9.66
CA GLY A 70 -12.23 11.66 8.38
C GLY A 70 -11.43 11.03 7.23
N ILE A 71 -10.74 9.89 7.45
CA ILE A 71 -10.03 9.16 6.39
C ILE A 71 -11.03 8.63 5.36
N ARG A 72 -10.68 8.74 4.07
CA ARG A 72 -11.48 8.24 2.95
C ARG A 72 -10.69 7.36 1.98
N SER A 73 -9.38 7.24 2.18
CA SER A 73 -8.49 6.39 1.41
C SER A 73 -7.70 5.46 2.32
N PHE A 74 -7.75 4.17 2.03
CA PHE A 74 -7.23 3.12 2.89
C PHE A 74 -6.31 2.18 2.13
N ALA A 75 -5.26 1.70 2.83
CA ALA A 75 -4.36 0.70 2.30
C ALA A 75 -4.06 -0.41 3.33
N VAL A 76 -3.74 -1.60 2.82
CA VAL A 76 -3.21 -2.72 3.61
C VAL A 76 -1.90 -3.16 3.00
N PHE A 77 -0.85 -3.19 3.80
CA PHE A 77 0.50 -3.49 3.36
C PHE A 77 0.98 -4.83 3.88
N PHE A 78 1.62 -5.60 2.99
CA PHE A 78 2.25 -6.89 3.27
C PHE A 78 3.70 -6.95 2.74
N ASP A 79 4.31 -5.79 2.50
CA ASP A 79 5.72 -5.67 2.13
C ASP A 79 6.63 -6.01 3.31
N ASP A 80 7.85 -6.44 3.01
CA ASP A 80 8.93 -6.71 3.97
C ASP A 80 8.55 -7.64 5.12
N ILE A 81 7.74 -8.65 4.85
CA ILE A 81 7.34 -9.69 5.80
C ILE A 81 7.81 -11.08 5.37
N SER A 82 7.74 -12.02 6.28
CA SER A 82 8.04 -13.44 6.06
C SER A 82 7.06 -14.34 6.80
N GLY A 83 7.11 -15.64 6.53
CA GLY A 83 6.32 -16.64 7.24
C GLY A 83 4.84 -16.63 6.87
N GLU A 84 3.97 -16.84 7.86
CA GLU A 84 2.53 -17.04 7.67
C GLU A 84 1.81 -15.83 7.05
N GLY A 85 2.34 -14.63 7.20
CA GLY A 85 1.76 -13.41 6.61
C GLY A 85 1.80 -13.36 5.10
N THR A 86 2.65 -14.17 4.45
CA THR A 86 2.94 -14.09 3.00
C THR A 86 2.01 -14.89 2.09
N GLN A 87 0.98 -15.53 2.65
CA GLN A 87 0.08 -16.43 1.89
C GLN A 87 -0.91 -15.63 1.02
N PRO A 88 -0.84 -15.70 -0.31
CA PRO A 88 -1.64 -14.85 -1.20
C PRO A 88 -3.14 -15.10 -1.07
N GLU A 89 -3.57 -16.35 -0.84
CA GLU A 89 -4.99 -16.68 -0.65
C GLU A 89 -5.57 -16.04 0.60
N LYS A 90 -4.79 -16.02 1.69
CA LYS A 90 -5.20 -15.43 2.96
C LYS A 90 -5.19 -13.89 2.88
N GLN A 91 -4.19 -13.32 2.22
CA GLN A 91 -4.16 -11.88 1.94
C GLN A 91 -5.37 -11.47 1.10
N ALA A 92 -5.65 -12.16 -0.01
CA ALA A 92 -6.83 -11.89 -0.83
C ALA A 92 -8.13 -12.07 -0.05
N GLY A 93 -8.24 -13.11 0.78
CA GLY A 93 -9.41 -13.35 1.62
C GLY A 93 -9.70 -12.20 2.59
N LEU A 94 -8.68 -11.70 3.29
CA LEU A 94 -8.81 -10.54 4.19
C LEU A 94 -9.20 -9.27 3.43
N LEU A 95 -8.53 -9.00 2.30
CA LEU A 95 -8.78 -7.79 1.52
C LEU A 95 -10.17 -7.79 0.90
N ASN A 96 -10.64 -8.94 0.39
CA ASN A 96 -12.00 -9.09 -0.11
C ASN A 96 -13.05 -8.94 1.01
N TYR A 97 -12.76 -9.43 2.21
CA TYR A 97 -13.60 -9.23 3.39
C TYR A 97 -13.74 -7.73 3.71
N ILE A 98 -12.61 -7.00 3.82
CA ILE A 98 -12.63 -5.56 4.06
C ILE A 98 -13.35 -4.82 2.93
N HIS A 99 -13.10 -5.20 1.68
CA HIS A 99 -13.77 -4.60 0.53
C HIS A 99 -15.28 -4.76 0.60
N ASN A 100 -15.78 -5.95 0.93
CA ASN A 100 -17.22 -6.23 1.01
C ASN A 100 -17.88 -5.58 2.23
N GLU A 101 -17.26 -5.68 3.42
CA GLU A 101 -17.84 -5.24 4.68
C GLU A 101 -17.63 -3.76 4.97
N PHE A 102 -16.72 -3.09 4.26
CA PHE A 102 -16.40 -1.69 4.51
C PHE A 102 -16.41 -0.85 3.22
N ILE A 103 -15.54 -1.13 2.24
CA ILE A 103 -15.38 -0.25 1.06
C ILE A 103 -16.68 -0.14 0.27
N LYS A 104 -17.34 -1.24 -0.03
CA LYS A 104 -18.62 -1.26 -0.78
C LYS A 104 -19.77 -0.59 -0.03
N ILE A 105 -19.74 -0.63 1.29
CA ILE A 105 -20.81 -0.08 2.13
C ILE A 105 -20.69 1.43 2.26
N LYS A 106 -19.44 1.94 2.38
CA LYS A 106 -19.13 3.36 2.50
C LYS A 106 -19.04 3.98 1.09
N LYS A 107 -20.03 4.73 0.68
CA LYS A 107 -20.13 5.30 -0.68
C LYS A 107 -19.12 6.42 -0.98
N ASP A 108 -18.47 6.95 0.05
CA ASP A 108 -17.53 8.07 0.00
C ASP A 108 -16.07 7.63 0.28
N VAL A 109 -15.79 6.33 0.20
CA VAL A 109 -14.45 5.77 0.37
C VAL A 109 -13.88 5.37 -0.99
N ASN A 110 -12.62 5.71 -1.22
CA ASN A 110 -11.88 5.37 -2.43
C ASN A 110 -11.56 3.86 -2.51
N PRO A 111 -11.21 3.34 -3.70
CA PRO A 111 -10.80 1.94 -3.83
C PRO A 111 -9.69 1.56 -2.86
N LEU A 112 -9.78 0.36 -2.28
CA LEU A 112 -8.76 -0.16 -1.38
C LEU A 112 -7.43 -0.34 -2.11
N ILE A 113 -6.34 0.06 -1.49
CA ILE A 113 -4.98 -0.15 -1.99
C ILE A 113 -4.33 -1.29 -1.20
N MET A 114 -3.58 -2.15 -1.86
CA MET A 114 -2.74 -3.14 -1.19
C MET A 114 -1.29 -3.10 -1.70
N CYS A 115 -0.33 -3.31 -0.81
CA CYS A 115 1.04 -3.63 -1.20
C CYS A 115 1.25 -5.13 -1.00
N PRO A 116 1.56 -5.90 -2.06
CA PRO A 116 1.78 -7.34 -1.95
C PRO A 116 3.15 -7.64 -1.32
N THR A 117 3.34 -8.85 -0.82
CA THR A 117 4.64 -9.31 -0.34
C THR A 117 5.67 -9.36 -1.48
N GLU A 118 5.26 -9.85 -2.64
CA GLU A 118 6.09 -9.82 -3.85
C GLU A 118 5.79 -8.53 -4.64
N TYR A 119 6.30 -7.39 -4.18
CA TYR A 119 6.00 -6.06 -4.72
C TYR A 119 6.99 -5.57 -5.80
N ASN A 120 7.96 -6.40 -6.18
CA ASN A 120 8.88 -6.15 -7.31
C ASN A 120 9.27 -7.47 -7.99
N LYS A 121 9.72 -7.37 -9.26
CA LYS A 121 10.02 -8.55 -10.08
C LYS A 121 11.17 -9.39 -9.55
N SER A 122 12.23 -8.76 -9.01
CA SER A 122 13.41 -9.49 -8.54
C SER A 122 13.13 -10.36 -7.31
N TRP A 123 12.08 -10.07 -6.55
CA TRP A 123 11.66 -10.85 -5.38
C TRP A 123 10.47 -11.76 -5.68
N SER A 124 9.88 -11.62 -6.85
CA SER A 124 8.73 -12.43 -7.24
C SER A 124 9.17 -13.78 -7.80
N ASN A 125 8.34 -14.80 -7.56
CA ASN A 125 8.52 -16.09 -8.21
C ASN A 125 8.09 -15.99 -9.69
N PRO A 126 9.00 -16.20 -10.68
CA PRO A 126 8.67 -16.06 -12.09
C PRO A 126 7.81 -17.19 -12.64
N LYS A 127 7.63 -18.31 -11.92
CA LYS A 127 6.84 -19.46 -12.39
C LYS A 127 5.35 -19.09 -12.43
N PRO A 128 4.58 -19.68 -13.38
CA PRO A 128 3.13 -19.50 -13.41
C PRO A 128 2.45 -20.14 -12.19
N ASN A 129 1.25 -19.66 -11.87
CA ASN A 129 0.42 -20.12 -10.77
C ASN A 129 1.10 -19.98 -9.38
N THR A 130 1.89 -18.91 -9.22
CA THR A 130 2.52 -18.56 -7.94
C THR A 130 1.89 -17.32 -7.34
N TYR A 131 2.52 -16.72 -6.35
CA TYR A 131 1.96 -15.66 -5.49
C TYR A 131 1.18 -14.58 -6.25
N LEU A 132 1.78 -13.93 -7.27
CA LEU A 132 1.12 -12.84 -8.00
C LEU A 132 -0.07 -13.34 -8.84
N ASP A 133 0.03 -14.52 -9.43
CA ASP A 133 -1.06 -15.08 -10.24
C ASP A 133 -2.25 -15.44 -9.33
N ILE A 134 -1.99 -16.08 -8.18
CA ILE A 134 -3.01 -16.42 -7.18
C ILE A 134 -3.68 -15.15 -6.67
N LEU A 135 -2.90 -14.12 -6.35
CA LEU A 135 -3.44 -12.84 -5.92
C LEU A 135 -4.33 -12.22 -7.00
N GLY A 136 -3.87 -12.22 -8.26
CA GLY A 136 -4.63 -11.71 -9.40
C GLY A 136 -5.94 -12.45 -9.68
N GLU A 137 -5.99 -13.75 -9.36
CA GLU A 137 -7.19 -14.58 -9.51
C GLU A 137 -8.22 -14.38 -8.39
N LYS A 138 -7.74 -14.22 -7.16
CA LYS A 138 -8.60 -14.27 -5.97
C LYS A 138 -9.01 -12.90 -5.46
N LEU A 139 -8.23 -11.85 -5.75
CA LEU A 139 -8.47 -10.51 -5.25
C LEU A 139 -9.56 -9.80 -6.08
N ASP A 140 -10.49 -9.13 -5.41
CA ASP A 140 -11.51 -8.31 -6.09
C ASP A 140 -10.83 -7.32 -7.07
N PRO A 141 -11.31 -7.23 -8.33
CA PRO A 141 -10.64 -6.45 -9.37
C PRO A 141 -10.59 -4.94 -9.11
N SER A 142 -11.42 -4.41 -8.21
CA SER A 142 -11.41 -3.00 -7.83
C SER A 142 -10.30 -2.63 -6.85
N ILE A 143 -9.65 -3.61 -6.22
CA ILE A 143 -8.55 -3.36 -5.27
C ILE A 143 -7.28 -3.06 -6.05
N LEU A 144 -6.65 -1.92 -5.75
CA LEU A 144 -5.42 -1.48 -6.39
C LEU A 144 -4.21 -2.24 -5.81
N VAL A 145 -3.34 -2.75 -6.67
CA VAL A 145 -2.16 -3.53 -6.26
C VAL A 145 -0.90 -2.73 -6.56
N MET A 146 -0.11 -2.44 -5.53
CA MET A 146 1.13 -1.67 -5.64
C MET A 146 2.27 -2.48 -6.25
N TRP A 147 3.17 -1.78 -6.95
CA TRP A 147 4.33 -2.36 -7.62
C TRP A 147 5.47 -1.35 -7.75
N THR A 148 6.71 -1.76 -7.41
CA THR A 148 7.88 -0.87 -7.45
C THR A 148 8.74 -1.03 -8.72
N GLY A 149 8.36 -1.92 -9.63
CA GLY A 149 9.12 -2.18 -10.87
C GLY A 149 9.92 -3.49 -10.81
N ASP A 150 10.98 -3.56 -11.59
CA ASP A 150 11.81 -4.77 -11.66
C ASP A 150 12.65 -4.98 -10.38
N ARG A 151 12.87 -3.92 -9.61
CA ARG A 151 13.57 -3.91 -8.32
C ARG A 151 12.83 -3.00 -7.33
N VAL A 152 13.25 -3.03 -6.06
CA VAL A 152 12.74 -2.11 -5.02
C VAL A 152 12.96 -0.66 -5.45
N VAL A 153 14.17 -0.32 -5.86
CA VAL A 153 14.51 0.97 -6.48
C VAL A 153 14.94 0.68 -7.92
N GLY A 154 14.14 1.09 -8.89
CA GLY A 154 14.39 0.79 -10.30
C GLY A 154 13.47 1.57 -11.22
N ASP A 155 13.69 1.39 -12.52
CA ASP A 155 12.90 2.03 -13.55
C ASP A 155 11.52 1.37 -13.67
N ILE A 156 10.52 2.19 -13.91
CA ILE A 156 9.16 1.76 -14.25
C ILE A 156 9.05 1.76 -15.78
N THR A 157 9.09 0.56 -16.36
CA THR A 157 9.06 0.37 -17.81
C THR A 157 7.72 -0.23 -18.25
N LEU A 158 7.36 0.02 -19.51
CA LEU A 158 6.17 -0.60 -20.10
C LEU A 158 6.27 -2.14 -20.09
N GLU A 159 7.46 -2.69 -20.37
CA GLU A 159 7.70 -4.14 -20.33
C GLU A 159 7.48 -4.71 -18.94
N GLY A 160 8.06 -4.07 -17.89
CA GLY A 160 7.90 -4.49 -16.50
C GLY A 160 6.46 -4.42 -16.03
N LEU A 161 5.71 -3.37 -16.43
CA LEU A 161 4.29 -3.25 -16.11
C LEU A 161 3.45 -4.31 -16.83
N ASN A 162 3.68 -4.57 -18.11
CA ASN A 162 2.98 -5.63 -18.82
C ASN A 162 3.20 -7.00 -18.19
N TRP A 163 4.41 -7.27 -17.70
CA TRP A 163 4.73 -8.51 -17.01
C TRP A 163 3.90 -8.68 -15.72
N VAL A 164 3.85 -7.67 -14.85
CA VAL A 164 3.08 -7.76 -13.60
C VAL A 164 1.58 -7.69 -13.84
N ASN A 165 1.11 -6.83 -14.74
CA ASN A 165 -0.31 -6.64 -15.05
C ASN A 165 -0.96 -7.94 -15.53
N THR A 166 -0.25 -8.73 -16.34
CA THR A 166 -0.73 -10.05 -16.81
C THR A 166 -0.96 -10.99 -15.63
N ARG A 167 -0.10 -10.95 -14.63
CA ARG A 167 -0.15 -11.83 -13.44
C ARG A 167 -1.22 -11.39 -12.46
N ILE A 168 -1.24 -10.10 -12.09
CA ILE A 168 -2.24 -9.57 -11.16
C ILE A 168 -3.60 -9.30 -11.80
N LYS A 169 -3.74 -9.48 -13.13
CA LYS A 169 -4.97 -9.31 -13.94
C LYS A 169 -5.59 -7.91 -13.83
N ARG A 170 -4.75 -6.90 -13.66
CA ARG A 170 -5.11 -5.47 -13.62
C ARG A 170 -3.89 -4.59 -13.83
N ASN A 171 -4.10 -3.31 -14.12
CA ASN A 171 -3.00 -2.35 -14.15
C ASN A 171 -2.49 -2.12 -12.73
N ALA A 172 -1.16 -2.23 -12.54
CA ALA A 172 -0.51 -1.98 -11.27
C ALA A 172 -0.65 -0.51 -10.85
N PHE A 173 -0.77 -0.27 -9.54
CA PHE A 173 -0.61 1.04 -8.93
C PHE A 173 0.87 1.21 -8.57
N VAL A 174 1.57 2.11 -9.26
CA VAL A 174 3.02 2.22 -9.14
C VAL A 174 3.42 2.88 -7.83
N TRP A 175 4.31 2.22 -7.07
CA TRP A 175 5.09 2.81 -6.00
C TRP A 175 6.48 3.15 -6.55
N TRP A 176 6.65 4.38 -6.96
CA TRP A 176 7.91 4.84 -7.52
C TRP A 176 8.88 5.29 -6.43
N ASN A 177 9.93 4.51 -6.21
CA ASN A 177 10.96 4.79 -5.22
C ASN A 177 11.94 5.87 -5.73
N PHE A 178 11.43 7.09 -5.88
CA PHE A 178 12.18 8.28 -6.27
C PHE A 178 11.62 9.51 -5.53
N PRO A 179 12.45 10.34 -4.94
CA PRO A 179 13.90 10.22 -4.70
C PRO A 179 14.24 9.64 -3.31
N VAL A 180 13.65 8.50 -2.94
CA VAL A 180 13.88 7.85 -1.64
C VAL A 180 15.38 7.75 -1.34
N SER A 181 15.77 8.09 -0.12
CA SER A 181 17.18 8.12 0.30
C SER A 181 17.45 7.45 1.65
N ASP A 182 16.51 6.69 2.17
CA ASP A 182 16.65 6.03 3.47
C ASP A 182 17.77 4.98 3.52
N TYR A 183 18.21 4.49 2.37
CA TYR A 183 19.36 3.59 2.20
C TYR A 183 20.71 4.31 2.00
N VAL A 184 20.69 5.66 1.78
CA VAL A 184 21.87 6.54 1.61
C VAL A 184 21.63 7.86 2.34
N ARG A 185 21.44 7.78 3.65
CA ARG A 185 20.95 8.87 4.50
C ARG A 185 21.82 10.13 4.56
N ASP A 186 23.10 10.00 4.21
CA ASP A 186 24.08 11.09 4.12
C ASP A 186 24.05 11.83 2.78
N HIS A 187 23.19 11.44 1.85
CA HIS A 187 23.05 12.03 0.53
C HIS A 187 21.70 12.73 0.35
N LEU A 188 21.73 13.82 -0.43
CA LEU A 188 20.54 14.47 -0.99
C LEU A 188 20.45 14.11 -2.48
N LEU A 189 19.40 13.43 -2.86
CA LEU A 189 19.15 13.02 -4.25
C LEU A 189 18.42 14.15 -4.99
N MET A 190 19.16 15.17 -5.41
CA MET A 190 18.66 16.42 -5.99
C MET A 190 18.67 16.43 -7.53
N GLY A 191 18.89 15.30 -8.16
CA GLY A 191 18.87 15.16 -9.63
C GLY A 191 17.46 15.31 -10.22
N PRO A 192 17.35 15.47 -11.55
CA PRO A 192 16.06 15.45 -12.22
C PRO A 192 15.35 14.10 -12.03
N SER A 193 14.03 14.11 -12.12
CA SER A 193 13.25 12.85 -12.09
C SER A 193 13.65 11.94 -13.27
N TYR A 194 13.80 10.66 -13.00
CA TYR A 194 14.16 9.64 -13.98
C TYR A 194 13.48 8.30 -13.65
N GLY A 195 13.53 7.35 -14.59
CA GLY A 195 13.05 6.00 -14.37
C GLY A 195 11.52 5.83 -14.48
N LEU A 196 10.81 6.82 -15.01
CA LEU A 196 9.41 6.68 -15.44
C LEU A 196 9.36 6.71 -16.98
N ASP A 197 9.03 5.57 -17.58
CA ASP A 197 8.82 5.48 -19.02
C ASP A 197 7.51 6.19 -19.40
N ILE A 198 7.58 7.22 -20.25
CA ILE A 198 6.41 7.97 -20.73
C ILE A 198 5.40 7.06 -21.44
N HIS A 199 5.84 5.97 -22.05
CA HIS A 199 4.98 5.01 -22.75
C HIS A 199 4.24 4.06 -21.79
N ALA A 200 4.63 4.05 -20.51
CA ALA A 200 4.03 3.20 -19.49
C ALA A 200 2.75 3.78 -18.87
N LYS A 201 2.39 5.04 -19.17
CA LYS A 201 1.29 5.77 -18.51
C LYS A 201 -0.06 5.04 -18.57
N ASP A 202 -0.36 4.39 -19.69
CA ASP A 202 -1.64 3.71 -19.92
C ASP A 202 -1.64 2.27 -19.37
N ALA A 203 -0.49 1.79 -18.92
CA ALA A 203 -0.31 0.46 -18.31
C ALA A 203 -0.31 0.49 -16.76
N MET A 204 -0.50 1.66 -16.13
CA MET A 204 -0.64 1.81 -14.69
C MET A 204 -2.01 2.36 -14.31
N SER A 205 -2.51 2.02 -13.12
CA SER A 205 -3.77 2.57 -12.59
C SER A 205 -3.59 3.90 -11.85
N GLY A 206 -2.35 4.27 -11.59
CA GLY A 206 -1.92 5.47 -10.88
C GLY A 206 -0.51 5.28 -10.33
N PHE A 207 0.04 6.29 -9.69
CA PHE A 207 1.33 6.16 -9.02
C PHE A 207 1.45 7.05 -7.78
N VAL A 208 2.34 6.65 -6.87
CA VAL A 208 2.83 7.47 -5.76
C VAL A 208 4.35 7.51 -5.80
N SER A 209 4.92 8.64 -5.44
CA SER A 209 6.36 8.81 -5.26
C SER A 209 6.72 8.55 -3.80
N ASN A 210 7.82 7.84 -3.55
CA ASN A 210 8.42 7.72 -2.23
C ASN A 210 9.58 8.71 -2.13
N PRO A 211 9.41 9.83 -1.38
CA PRO A 211 10.40 10.90 -1.31
C PRO A 211 11.55 10.58 -0.35
N MET A 212 12.53 11.47 -0.28
CA MET A 212 13.54 11.44 0.78
C MET A 212 12.90 11.64 2.16
N ASP A 213 13.57 11.15 3.21
CA ASP A 213 13.25 11.45 4.61
C ASP A 213 13.59 12.90 5.04
N LYS A 214 13.72 13.79 4.05
CA LYS A 214 14.08 15.21 4.16
C LYS A 214 13.06 16.04 3.38
N PRO A 215 11.93 16.39 4.01
CA PRO A 215 10.78 16.96 3.29
C PRO A 215 11.09 18.30 2.60
N GLU A 216 11.96 19.13 3.16
CA GLU A 216 12.33 20.41 2.53
C GLU A 216 13.13 20.24 1.23
N ALA A 217 13.84 19.10 1.08
CA ALA A 217 14.62 18.78 -0.11
C ALA A 217 13.87 17.93 -1.12
N SER A 218 12.72 17.38 -0.76
CA SER A 218 11.91 16.48 -1.61
C SER A 218 10.85 17.23 -2.42
N LYS A 219 11.25 18.32 -3.09
CA LYS A 219 10.35 19.15 -3.91
C LYS A 219 10.34 18.75 -5.36
#